data_99802d112188036f2052f8b26349222e
#
_entry.id   99802d112188036f2052f8b26349222e
#
_cell.length_a   1.000
_cell.length_b   1.000
_cell.length_c   1.000
_cell.angle_alpha   90.00
_cell.angle_beta   90.00
_cell.angle_gamma   90.00
#
_symmetry.space_group_name_H-M   'P 1'
#
loop_
_entity.id
_entity.type
_entity.pdbx_description
1 polymer ?
#
loop_
_entity_poly.entity_id
_entity_poly.type
_entity_poly.pdbx_seq_one_letter_code
_entity_poly.pdbx_strand_id
1 'polypeptide(L)'
;MRYLCLIYDEEKRLSARSPKEAEAFTREYFTFTEGIQKSGHYLGGEALQPVHTATTVRVRGGRVSTTDGPFAETKEQLGGYYLIEAKDLNDALQVAA
;
A
#
# COMPACT_ATOMS: atom_id res chain seq x y z
N MET A 1 -11.89 15.82 -2.62
CA MET A 1 -11.76 15.03 -1.37
C MET A 1 -10.64 14.02 -1.51
N ARG A 2 -9.86 13.84 -0.47
CA ARG A 2 -8.71 12.92 -0.50
C ARG A 2 -9.09 11.54 0.00
N TYR A 3 -8.53 10.54 -0.64
CA TYR A 3 -8.71 9.13 -0.26
C TYR A 3 -7.35 8.45 -0.18
N LEU A 4 -7.21 7.57 0.80
CA LEU A 4 -6.03 6.75 0.96
C LEU A 4 -6.36 5.33 0.51
N CYS A 5 -5.72 4.90 -0.57
CA CYS A 5 -5.90 3.57 -1.12
C CYS A 5 -4.83 2.66 -0.54
N LEU A 6 -5.23 1.70 0.26
CA LEU A 6 -4.31 0.74 0.88
C LEU A 6 -4.22 -0.51 0.01
N ILE A 7 -2.99 -0.98 -0.18
CA ILE A 7 -2.71 -2.15 -1.02
C ILE A 7 -2.26 -3.29 -0.12
N TYR A 8 -3.02 -4.37 -0.14
CA TYR A 8 -2.72 -5.59 0.62
C TYR A 8 -2.38 -6.72 -0.32
N ASP A 9 -1.38 -7.49 0.05
CA ASP A 9 -0.96 -8.66 -0.72
C ASP A 9 -0.35 -9.70 0.23
N GLU A 10 -0.35 -10.95 -0.20
CA GLU A 10 0.28 -12.02 0.55
C GLU A 10 1.77 -12.04 0.24
N GLU A 11 2.62 -11.62 1.19
CA GLU A 11 4.06 -11.51 0.98
C GLU A 11 4.70 -12.83 0.58
N LYS A 12 4.20 -13.94 1.11
CA LYS A 12 4.70 -15.28 0.76
C LYS A 12 4.55 -15.58 -0.73
N ARG A 13 3.43 -15.16 -1.32
CA ARG A 13 3.19 -15.32 -2.76
C ARG A 13 4.09 -14.40 -3.57
N LEU A 14 4.26 -13.17 -3.10
CA LEU A 14 5.11 -12.19 -3.78
C LEU A 14 6.57 -12.64 -3.80
N SER A 15 7.08 -13.15 -2.70
CA SER A 15 8.46 -13.61 -2.61
C SER A 15 8.72 -14.91 -3.40
N ALA A 16 7.67 -15.69 -3.68
CA ALA A 16 7.76 -16.92 -4.45
C ALA A 16 7.71 -16.71 -5.97
N ARG A 17 7.48 -15.48 -6.42
CA ARG A 17 7.39 -15.18 -7.86
C ARG A 17 8.74 -15.32 -8.54
N SER A 18 8.70 -15.72 -9.82
CA SER A 18 9.89 -15.68 -10.66
C SER A 18 10.31 -14.23 -10.93
N PRO A 19 11.58 -13.97 -11.33
CA PRO A 19 11.99 -12.63 -11.72
C PRO A 19 11.13 -12.02 -12.82
N LYS A 20 10.68 -12.84 -13.77
CA LYS A 20 9.81 -12.40 -14.87
C LYS A 20 8.44 -11.97 -14.38
N GLU A 21 7.84 -12.72 -13.44
CA GLU A 21 6.56 -12.38 -12.83
C GLU A 21 6.67 -11.11 -11.99
N ALA A 22 7.75 -10.95 -11.23
CA ALA A 22 8.00 -9.75 -10.44
C ALA A 22 8.15 -8.51 -11.32
N GLU A 23 8.83 -8.64 -12.46
CA GLU A 23 8.98 -7.56 -13.43
C GLU A 23 7.64 -7.15 -14.04
N ALA A 24 6.80 -8.13 -14.42
CA ALA A 24 5.48 -7.87 -14.97
C ALA A 24 4.59 -7.14 -13.95
N PHE A 25 4.64 -7.55 -12.70
CA PHE A 25 3.89 -6.93 -11.59
C PHE A 25 4.32 -5.47 -11.38
N THR A 26 5.61 -5.21 -11.38
CA THR A 26 6.16 -3.86 -11.27
C THR A 26 5.70 -2.97 -12.43
N ARG A 27 5.69 -3.54 -13.63
CA ARG A 27 5.26 -2.83 -14.83
C ARG A 27 3.78 -2.44 -14.77
N GLU A 28 2.94 -3.31 -14.23
CA GLU A 28 1.52 -3.00 -14.04
C GLU A 28 1.33 -1.82 -13.10
N TYR A 29 2.10 -1.74 -12.02
CA TYR A 29 2.05 -0.60 -11.10
C TYR A 29 2.55 0.69 -11.74
N PHE A 30 3.58 0.62 -12.56
CA PHE A 30 4.03 1.80 -13.32
C PHE A 30 2.94 2.31 -14.25
N THR A 31 2.28 1.42 -14.98
CA THR A 31 1.18 1.77 -15.88
C THR A 31 0.01 2.39 -15.12
N PHE A 32 -0.34 1.80 -13.99
CA PHE A 32 -1.39 2.34 -13.12
C PHE A 32 -1.04 3.75 -12.64
N THR A 33 0.17 3.94 -12.14
CA THR A 33 0.63 5.22 -11.62
C THR A 33 0.60 6.31 -12.71
N GLU A 34 1.10 5.99 -13.90
CA GLU A 34 1.02 6.91 -15.03
C GLU A 34 -0.43 7.29 -15.36
N GLY A 35 -1.32 6.32 -15.33
CA GLY A 35 -2.74 6.53 -15.62
C GLY A 35 -3.39 7.51 -14.65
N ILE A 36 -3.15 7.34 -13.35
CA ILE A 36 -3.75 8.22 -12.33
C ILE A 36 -3.08 9.60 -12.28
N GLN A 37 -1.81 9.69 -12.69
CA GLN A 37 -1.15 10.99 -12.89
C GLN A 37 -1.78 11.76 -14.04
N LYS A 38 -2.00 11.10 -15.16
CA LYS A 38 -2.64 11.72 -16.34
C LYS A 38 -4.07 12.18 -16.08
N SER A 39 -4.80 11.39 -15.29
CA SER A 39 -6.20 11.74 -14.94
C SER A 39 -6.31 12.80 -13.85
N GLY A 40 -5.19 13.20 -13.23
CA GLY A 40 -5.18 14.23 -12.20
C GLY A 40 -5.56 13.73 -10.80
N HIS A 41 -5.66 12.42 -10.60
CA HIS A 41 -6.01 11.85 -9.29
C HIS A 41 -4.81 11.70 -8.35
N TYR A 42 -3.62 11.50 -8.89
CA TYR A 42 -2.44 11.15 -8.10
C TYR A 42 -1.94 12.29 -7.23
N LEU A 43 -1.80 12.05 -5.93
CA LEU A 43 -1.17 12.98 -4.99
C LEU A 43 0.13 12.42 -4.42
N GLY A 44 0.23 11.13 -4.26
CA GLY A 44 1.42 10.48 -3.74
C GLY A 44 1.20 8.98 -3.56
N GLY A 45 2.25 8.29 -3.18
CA GLY A 45 2.19 6.87 -2.90
C GLY A 45 3.57 6.30 -2.67
N GLU A 46 3.64 5.19 -1.96
CA GLU A 46 4.89 4.51 -1.66
C GLU A 46 4.67 3.00 -1.57
N ALA A 47 5.66 2.25 -2.05
CA ALA A 47 5.78 0.83 -1.75
C ALA A 47 6.47 0.70 -0.40
N LEU A 48 5.92 -0.14 0.47
CA LEU A 48 6.47 -0.37 1.79
C LEU A 48 7.45 -1.53 1.81
N GLN A 49 8.36 -1.48 2.76
CA GLN A 49 9.25 -2.60 3.05
C GLN A 49 8.43 -3.77 3.65
N PRO A 50 8.96 -5.01 3.65
CA PRO A 50 8.27 -6.14 4.25
C PRO A 50 7.88 -5.89 5.71
N VAL A 51 6.78 -6.50 6.16
CA VAL A 51 6.20 -6.22 7.48
C VAL A 51 7.12 -6.58 8.65
N HIS A 52 8.10 -7.47 8.45
CA HIS A 52 9.05 -7.79 9.52
C HIS A 52 9.96 -6.61 9.89
N THR A 53 10.04 -5.59 9.03
CA THR A 53 10.79 -4.36 9.31
C THR A 53 9.96 -3.31 10.04
N ALA A 54 8.67 -3.56 10.21
CA ALA A 54 7.76 -2.61 10.85
C ALA A 54 8.03 -2.52 12.36
N THR A 55 7.65 -1.39 12.93
CA THR A 55 7.66 -1.18 14.37
C THR A 55 6.32 -0.61 14.79
N THR A 56 5.72 -1.20 15.80
CA THR A 56 4.48 -0.71 16.37
C THR A 56 4.78 0.10 17.62
N VAL A 57 4.25 1.32 17.67
CA VAL A 57 4.39 2.21 18.84
C VAL A 57 3.04 2.30 19.53
N ARG A 58 3.03 2.10 20.84
CA ARG A 58 1.83 2.25 21.65
C ARG A 58 2.06 3.26 22.76
N VAL A 59 1.06 4.07 23.03
CA VAL A 59 1.05 4.98 24.17
C VAL A 59 -0.13 4.59 25.05
N ARG A 60 0.16 4.12 26.24
CA ARG A 60 -0.85 3.68 27.21
C ARG A 60 -0.51 4.26 28.59
N GLY A 61 -1.47 4.97 29.19
CA GLY A 61 -1.26 5.58 30.50
C GLY A 61 -0.06 6.51 30.56
N GLY A 62 0.20 7.27 29.48
CA GLY A 62 1.34 8.17 29.37
C GLY A 62 2.68 7.47 29.11
N ARG A 63 2.68 6.16 28.90
CA ARG A 63 3.90 5.40 28.61
C ARG A 63 3.99 5.06 27.14
N VAL A 64 5.17 5.19 26.58
CA VAL A 64 5.48 4.79 25.20
C VAL A 64 6.13 3.40 25.22
N SER A 65 5.60 2.49 24.43
CA SER A 65 6.20 1.18 24.23
C SER A 65 6.32 0.90 22.73
N THR A 66 7.34 0.13 22.35
CA THR A 66 7.58 -0.26 20.97
C THR A 66 7.63 -1.79 20.89
N THR A 67 7.14 -2.32 19.77
CA THR A 67 7.18 -3.75 19.46
C THR A 67 7.63 -3.91 18.04
N ASP A 68 8.58 -4.82 17.79
CA ASP A 68 8.99 -5.16 16.44
C ASP A 68 7.85 -5.89 15.73
N GLY A 69 7.63 -5.53 14.48
CA GLY A 69 6.60 -6.13 13.66
C GLY A 69 5.39 -5.24 13.48
N PRO A 70 4.43 -5.69 12.65
CA PRO A 70 3.22 -4.93 12.35
C PRO A 70 2.24 -4.93 13.53
N PHE A 71 1.28 -4.01 13.48
CA PHE A 71 0.21 -3.91 14.49
C PHE A 71 -0.53 -5.24 14.68
N ALA A 72 -0.76 -5.96 13.60
CA ALA A 72 -1.42 -7.27 13.62
C ALA A 72 -0.81 -8.19 12.58
N GLU A 73 -0.79 -9.49 12.88
CA GLU A 73 -0.40 -10.51 11.91
C GLU A 73 -1.62 -10.90 11.09
N THR A 74 -1.48 -10.86 9.77
CA THR A 74 -2.59 -11.07 8.84
C THR A 74 -2.14 -12.01 7.71
N LYS A 75 -3.11 -12.56 7.00
CA LYS A 75 -2.83 -13.41 5.84
C LYS A 75 -2.28 -12.58 4.68
N GLU A 76 -2.84 -11.38 4.50
CA GLU A 76 -2.37 -10.42 3.52
C GLU A 76 -1.78 -9.24 4.27
N GLN A 77 -0.65 -8.74 3.81
CA GLN A 77 0.10 -7.68 4.47
C GLN A 77 -0.01 -6.38 3.68
N LEU A 78 0.00 -5.28 4.41
CA LEU A 78 0.03 -3.95 3.79
C LEU A 78 1.36 -3.78 3.06
N GLY A 79 1.30 -3.63 1.75
CA GLY A 79 2.48 -3.52 0.89
C GLY A 79 2.71 -2.15 0.31
N GLY A 80 1.74 -1.25 0.41
CA GLY A 80 1.86 0.09 -0.14
C GLY A 80 0.58 0.88 -0.06
N TYR A 81 0.64 2.10 -0.57
CA TYR A 81 -0.53 2.96 -0.62
C TYR A 81 -0.44 3.97 -1.75
N TYR A 82 -1.59 4.49 -2.14
CA TYR A 82 -1.72 5.68 -2.97
C TYR A 82 -2.61 6.69 -2.25
N LEU A 83 -2.19 7.95 -2.26
CA LEU A 83 -3.02 9.06 -1.84
C LEU A 83 -3.57 9.71 -3.11
N ILE A 84 -4.89 9.82 -3.22
CA ILE A 84 -5.55 10.35 -4.41
C ILE A 84 -6.52 11.47 -4.06
N GLU A 85 -6.75 12.35 -5.04
CA GLU A 85 -7.83 13.32 -5.02
C GLU A 85 -8.94 12.80 -5.91
N ALA A 86 -10.16 12.70 -5.38
CA ALA A 86 -11.31 12.25 -6.13
C ALA A 86 -12.53 13.12 -5.76
N LYS A 87 -13.52 13.15 -6.65
CA LYS A 87 -14.74 13.96 -6.45
C LYS A 87 -15.55 13.44 -5.28
N ASP A 88 -15.69 12.13 -5.21
CA ASP A 88 -16.48 11.41 -4.21
C ASP A 88 -15.99 9.96 -4.11
N LEU A 89 -16.63 9.19 -3.25
CA LEU A 89 -16.25 7.78 -3.05
C LEU A 89 -16.39 6.97 -4.34
N ASN A 90 -17.42 7.21 -5.13
CA ASN A 90 -17.62 6.47 -6.37
C ASN A 90 -16.46 6.70 -7.36
N ASP A 91 -16.01 7.94 -7.49
CA ASP A 91 -14.84 8.27 -8.32
C ASP A 91 -13.58 7.56 -7.77
N ALA A 92 -13.38 7.59 -6.45
CA ALA A 92 -12.25 6.91 -5.81
C ALA A 92 -12.28 5.40 -6.06
N LEU A 93 -13.45 4.77 -5.99
CA LEU A 93 -13.60 3.33 -6.25
C LEU A 93 -13.25 2.98 -7.70
N GLN A 94 -13.64 3.82 -8.65
CA GLN A 94 -13.29 3.61 -10.05
C GLN A 94 -11.78 3.72 -10.29
N VAL A 95 -11.12 4.63 -9.60
CA VAL A 95 -9.67 4.78 -9.67
C VAL A 95 -8.96 3.57 -9.09
N ALA A 96 -9.42 3.07 -7.96
CA ALA A 96 -8.79 1.97 -7.25
C ALA A 96 -8.98 0.59 -7.91
N ALA A 97 -10.01 0.45 -8.70
CA ALA A 97 -10.37 -0.84 -9.32
C ALA A 97 -9.44 -1.28 -10.46
#